data_596d4f7d6f11567bd8b3939e5c5fa47b
#
_entry.id   596d4f7d6f11567bd8b3939e5c5fa47b
#
_cell.length_a   1.000
_cell.length_b   1.000
_cell.length_c   1.000
_cell.angle_alpha   90.00
_cell.angle_beta   90.00
_cell.angle_gamma   90.00
#
_symmetry.space_group_name_H-M   'P 1'
#
loop_
_entity.id
_entity.type
_entity.pdbx_description
1 polymer ?
#
loop_
_entity_poly.entity_id
_entity_poly.type
_entity_poly.pdbx_seq_one_letter_code
_entity_poly.pdbx_strand_id
1 'polypeptide(L)'
;MNDSTVTDPEGSSAGAHATAEVVVDGVGKTYSGEGDPVRALEDVSFAVDSGEFVCLVGPSGCGKTTLFRVVAGLTEATDGTVRLGGTPVTEPTTDMGVVFQEYHLFPWLTVEENVGFGLERSGYPAADRDRRVDEMLALVGLSEFRDTYPKSLSGGMKQRVAIARALAVDPALLLMDEPFGAVDAQTREMLQRELLDVWASTGKTVCFVTHDVAEAVTLADRIVVMAADPGRVESIVDVDVDRPRERDDPAFGDHVARVRELIGAAP
;
A
#
# COMPACT_ATOMS: atom_id res chain seq x y z
N MET A 1 -29.61 45.60 -29.46
CA MET A 1 -29.02 46.04 -28.21
C MET A 1 -29.68 45.22 -27.10
N ASN A 2 -29.08 44.16 -26.67
CA ASN A 2 -28.92 43.74 -25.29
C ASN A 2 -28.13 42.43 -25.33
N ASP A 3 -26.91 42.63 -24.97
CA ASP A 3 -25.90 41.61 -24.71
C ASP A 3 -26.21 41.03 -23.34
N SER A 4 -26.36 39.71 -23.21
CA SER A 4 -26.49 38.99 -21.96
C SER A 4 -25.46 37.88 -21.99
N THR A 5 -24.24 38.22 -21.59
CA THR A 5 -23.16 37.31 -21.22
C THR A 5 -23.59 36.43 -20.04
N VAL A 6 -23.82 35.15 -20.30
CA VAL A 6 -23.92 34.12 -19.29
C VAL A 6 -22.47 33.68 -18.95
N THR A 7 -22.03 34.00 -17.77
CA THR A 7 -20.79 33.48 -17.18
C THR A 7 -21.06 32.09 -16.65
N ASP A 8 -20.42 31.09 -17.27
CA ASP A 8 -20.28 29.73 -16.72
C ASP A 8 -19.35 29.74 -15.50
N PRO A 9 -19.67 29.02 -14.42
CA PRO A 9 -18.74 28.79 -13.34
C PRO A 9 -17.85 27.60 -13.70
N GLU A 10 -16.70 27.88 -14.32
CA GLU A 10 -15.60 26.90 -14.40
C GLU A 10 -14.96 26.78 -13.02
N GLY A 11 -15.02 25.59 -12.49
CA GLY A 11 -14.38 25.19 -11.23
C GLY A 11 -14.24 23.68 -11.13
N SER A 12 -13.81 23.03 -12.23
CA SER A 12 -13.45 21.61 -12.16
C SER A 12 -11.94 21.50 -11.92
N SER A 13 -11.56 21.03 -10.74
CA SER A 13 -10.19 20.68 -10.33
C SER A 13 -9.65 19.43 -11.03
N ALA A 14 -9.83 19.30 -12.34
CA ALA A 14 -9.48 18.12 -13.13
C ALA A 14 -8.05 18.15 -13.71
N GLY A 15 -7.10 18.85 -13.08
CA GLY A 15 -5.79 19.14 -13.69
C GLY A 15 -4.56 18.47 -13.11
N ALA A 16 -4.63 17.71 -11.99
CA ALA A 16 -3.42 17.30 -11.25
C ALA A 16 -3.06 15.80 -11.31
N HIS A 17 -3.84 14.94 -11.94
CA HIS A 17 -3.63 13.48 -11.85
C HIS A 17 -3.19 12.80 -13.16
N ALA A 18 -2.63 13.52 -14.11
CA ALA A 18 -2.22 12.93 -15.41
C ALA A 18 -1.04 11.94 -15.32
N THR A 19 -0.35 11.86 -14.17
CA THR A 19 0.79 10.96 -13.91
C THR A 19 0.54 9.99 -12.76
N ALA A 20 -0.65 10.01 -12.14
CA ALA A 20 -0.95 9.17 -10.99
C ALA A 20 -1.11 7.71 -11.38
N GLU A 21 -0.38 6.82 -10.68
CA GLU A 21 -0.49 5.36 -10.85
C GLU A 21 -1.79 4.82 -10.23
N VAL A 22 -2.16 5.32 -9.04
CA VAL A 22 -3.40 4.93 -8.35
C VAL A 22 -4.26 6.18 -8.12
N VAL A 23 -5.53 6.11 -8.50
CA VAL A 23 -6.51 7.14 -8.20
C VAL A 23 -7.67 6.51 -7.44
N VAL A 24 -7.91 6.96 -6.23
CA VAL A 24 -9.07 6.66 -5.40
C VAL A 24 -9.96 7.89 -5.45
N ASP A 25 -11.18 7.77 -5.98
CA ASP A 25 -12.07 8.89 -6.28
C ASP A 25 -13.46 8.65 -5.69
N GLY A 26 -13.82 9.40 -4.65
CA GLY A 26 -15.11 9.38 -3.98
C GLY A 26 -15.49 8.01 -3.39
N VAL A 27 -14.52 7.17 -3.01
CA VAL A 27 -14.78 5.79 -2.58
C VAL A 27 -15.57 5.77 -1.28
N GLY A 28 -16.76 5.15 -1.35
CA GLY A 28 -17.60 4.79 -0.23
C GLY A 28 -17.76 3.28 -0.11
N LYS A 29 -17.91 2.78 1.13
CA LYS A 29 -18.24 1.37 1.39
C LYS A 29 -19.24 1.24 2.51
N THR A 30 -20.38 0.67 2.20
CA THR A 30 -21.43 0.30 3.15
C THR A 30 -21.58 -1.21 3.16
N TYR A 31 -21.51 -1.81 4.33
CA TYR A 31 -21.81 -3.23 4.55
C TYR A 31 -23.25 -3.38 5.00
N SER A 32 -24.02 -4.19 4.29
CA SER A 32 -25.39 -4.59 4.66
C SER A 32 -25.37 -5.98 5.28
N GLY A 33 -26.01 -6.16 6.42
CA GLY A 33 -26.11 -7.43 7.17
C GLY A 33 -27.49 -7.58 7.81
N GLU A 34 -27.62 -8.47 8.81
CA GLU A 34 -28.87 -8.68 9.56
C GLU A 34 -29.23 -7.51 10.51
N GLY A 35 -28.35 -6.50 10.62
CA GLY A 35 -28.53 -5.27 11.40
C GLY A 35 -28.61 -4.01 10.53
N ASP A 36 -28.50 -2.85 11.17
CA ASP A 36 -28.41 -1.57 10.46
C ASP A 36 -27.16 -1.56 9.53
N PRO A 37 -27.26 -0.97 8.34
CA PRO A 37 -26.12 -0.84 7.44
C PRO A 37 -24.97 -0.08 8.10
N VAL A 38 -23.76 -0.60 8.01
CA VAL A 38 -22.53 0.04 8.54
C VAL A 38 -21.79 0.71 7.41
N ARG A 39 -21.67 2.04 7.44
CA ARG A 39 -20.85 2.80 6.50
C ARG A 39 -19.41 2.81 6.99
N ALA A 40 -18.59 1.96 6.38
CA ALA A 40 -17.17 1.81 6.74
C ALA A 40 -16.29 2.89 6.12
N LEU A 41 -16.63 3.35 4.90
CA LEU A 41 -15.91 4.41 4.18
C LEU A 41 -16.89 5.42 3.60
N GLU A 42 -16.50 6.70 3.61
CA GLU A 42 -17.27 7.81 3.06
C GLU A 42 -16.37 8.77 2.31
N ASP A 43 -16.62 8.95 1.01
CA ASP A 43 -15.99 9.95 0.14
C ASP A 43 -14.45 9.99 0.24
N VAL A 44 -13.82 8.81 0.21
CA VAL A 44 -12.37 8.68 0.30
C VAL A 44 -11.76 9.01 -1.06
N SER A 45 -10.93 10.06 -1.11
CA SER A 45 -10.27 10.51 -2.34
C SER A 45 -8.81 10.84 -2.09
N PHE A 46 -7.91 10.20 -2.85
CA PHE A 46 -6.48 10.51 -2.94
C PHE A 46 -5.88 9.88 -4.19
N ALA A 47 -4.68 10.32 -4.54
CA ALA A 47 -3.91 9.71 -5.62
C ALA A 47 -2.50 9.32 -5.13
N VAL A 48 -1.89 8.34 -5.80
CA VAL A 48 -0.51 7.92 -5.59
C VAL A 48 0.21 8.03 -6.92
N ASP A 49 1.28 8.80 -6.97
CA ASP A 49 2.04 9.00 -8.20
C ASP A 49 2.94 7.79 -8.50
N SER A 50 3.30 7.61 -9.78
CA SER A 50 4.18 6.50 -10.18
C SER A 50 5.53 6.58 -9.47
N GLY A 51 5.95 5.47 -8.85
CA GLY A 51 7.18 5.37 -8.07
C GLY A 51 7.10 5.97 -6.65
N GLU A 52 5.98 6.55 -6.25
CA GLU A 52 5.79 7.13 -4.93
C GLU A 52 5.57 6.07 -3.84
N PHE A 53 6.04 6.36 -2.64
CA PHE A 53 5.76 5.58 -1.43
C PHE A 53 4.74 6.32 -0.56
N VAL A 54 3.48 5.89 -0.57
CA VAL A 54 2.40 6.47 0.23
C VAL A 54 2.04 5.57 1.40
N CYS A 55 1.96 6.15 2.61
CA CYS A 55 1.44 5.45 3.79
C CYS A 55 0.03 5.90 4.14
N LEU A 56 -0.84 4.95 4.48
CA LEU A 56 -2.16 5.20 5.07
C LEU A 56 -2.07 4.97 6.57
N VAL A 57 -2.41 5.96 7.37
CA VAL A 57 -2.45 5.88 8.83
C VAL A 57 -3.81 6.33 9.37
N GLY A 58 -4.13 5.91 10.58
CA GLY A 58 -5.36 6.32 11.27
C GLY A 58 -5.71 5.40 12.43
N PRO A 59 -6.67 5.76 13.27
CA PRO A 59 -7.07 4.98 14.42
C PRO A 59 -7.60 3.59 14.04
N SER A 60 -7.71 2.70 15.02
CA SER A 60 -8.37 1.39 14.83
C SER A 60 -9.83 1.62 14.42
N GLY A 61 -10.30 0.85 13.44
CA GLY A 61 -11.68 0.98 12.95
C GLY A 61 -11.92 2.08 11.91
N CYS A 62 -10.95 2.93 11.57
CA CYS A 62 -11.13 3.98 10.55
C CYS A 62 -11.24 3.47 9.09
N GLY A 63 -11.37 2.18 8.88
CA GLY A 63 -11.61 1.63 7.53
C GLY A 63 -10.37 1.33 6.69
N LYS A 64 -9.14 1.42 7.21
CA LYS A 64 -7.88 1.13 6.44
C LYS A 64 -7.92 -0.21 5.72
N THR A 65 -8.25 -1.29 6.44
CA THR A 65 -8.35 -2.63 5.84
C THR A 65 -9.49 -2.73 4.82
N THR A 66 -10.59 -2.01 5.02
CA THR A 66 -11.67 -1.92 4.02
C THR A 66 -11.18 -1.22 2.76
N LEU A 67 -10.52 -0.06 2.91
CA LEU A 67 -9.95 0.69 1.79
C LEU A 67 -8.89 -0.14 1.07
N PHE A 68 -7.99 -0.78 1.80
CA PHE A 68 -7.01 -1.71 1.25
C PHE A 68 -7.67 -2.78 0.36
N ARG A 69 -8.74 -3.43 0.85
CA ARG A 69 -9.46 -4.46 0.09
C ARG A 69 -10.15 -3.91 -1.15
N VAL A 70 -10.66 -2.67 -1.08
CA VAL A 70 -11.27 -2.00 -2.23
C VAL A 70 -10.21 -1.68 -3.27
N VAL A 71 -9.05 -1.10 -2.86
CA VAL A 71 -7.93 -0.80 -3.77
C VAL A 71 -7.37 -2.07 -4.40
N ALA A 72 -7.29 -3.18 -3.65
CA ALA A 72 -6.84 -4.48 -4.15
C ALA A 72 -7.85 -5.20 -5.08
N GLY A 73 -9.04 -4.65 -5.29
CA GLY A 73 -10.11 -5.31 -6.04
C GLY A 73 -10.72 -6.53 -5.34
N LEU A 74 -10.44 -6.73 -4.04
CA LEU A 74 -10.95 -7.85 -3.23
C LEU A 74 -12.36 -7.59 -2.69
N THR A 75 -12.79 -6.34 -2.72
CA THR A 75 -14.12 -5.90 -2.25
C THR A 75 -14.57 -4.75 -3.14
N GLU A 76 -15.77 -4.84 -3.68
CA GLU A 76 -16.36 -3.80 -4.50
C GLU A 76 -16.71 -2.57 -3.65
N ALA A 77 -16.39 -1.36 -4.15
CA ALA A 77 -16.86 -0.10 -3.57
C ALA A 77 -18.38 0.02 -3.73
N THR A 78 -19.05 0.65 -2.76
CA THR A 78 -20.48 0.98 -2.89
C THR A 78 -20.66 2.24 -3.72
N ASP A 79 -19.76 3.22 -3.56
CA ASP A 79 -19.74 4.49 -4.26
C ASP A 79 -18.30 4.78 -4.73
N GLY A 80 -18.15 5.62 -5.74
CA GLY A 80 -16.85 6.04 -6.25
C GLY A 80 -16.11 4.98 -7.06
N THR A 81 -14.85 5.21 -7.35
CA THR A 81 -14.02 4.33 -8.19
C THR A 81 -12.57 4.29 -7.74
N VAL A 82 -11.91 3.16 -7.99
CA VAL A 82 -10.44 3.02 -7.93
C VAL A 82 -9.93 2.76 -9.33
N ARG A 83 -8.82 3.41 -9.70
CA ARG A 83 -8.14 3.18 -10.98
C ARG A 83 -6.66 2.90 -10.74
N LEU A 84 -6.10 1.98 -11.54
CA LEU A 84 -4.68 1.70 -11.61
C LEU A 84 -4.21 1.95 -13.05
N GLY A 85 -3.22 2.82 -13.25
CA GLY A 85 -2.78 3.21 -14.59
C GLY A 85 -3.91 3.71 -15.48
N GLY A 86 -4.93 4.38 -14.92
CA GLY A 86 -6.14 4.84 -15.60
C GLY A 86 -7.23 3.77 -15.81
N THR A 87 -6.94 2.48 -15.58
CA THR A 87 -7.91 1.38 -15.70
C THR A 87 -8.69 1.17 -14.41
N PRO A 88 -10.03 1.10 -14.43
CA PRO A 88 -10.83 0.81 -13.25
C PRO A 88 -10.48 -0.56 -12.65
N VAL A 89 -10.33 -0.60 -11.31
CA VAL A 89 -10.11 -1.83 -10.53
C VAL A 89 -11.45 -2.38 -10.08
N THR A 90 -11.92 -3.47 -10.69
CA THR A 90 -13.17 -4.16 -10.35
C THR A 90 -12.94 -5.56 -9.79
N GLU A 91 -11.74 -6.11 -9.99
CA GLU A 91 -11.32 -7.44 -9.54
C GLU A 91 -9.80 -7.46 -9.30
N PRO A 92 -9.26 -8.45 -8.57
CA PRO A 92 -7.82 -8.59 -8.39
C PRO A 92 -7.08 -8.76 -9.71
N THR A 93 -5.94 -8.06 -9.85
CA THR A 93 -5.09 -8.13 -11.05
C THR A 93 -3.64 -8.44 -10.67
N THR A 94 -2.87 -8.99 -11.61
CA THR A 94 -1.42 -9.22 -11.46
C THR A 94 -0.60 -7.93 -11.51
N ASP A 95 -1.21 -6.81 -11.94
CA ASP A 95 -0.58 -5.48 -11.89
C ASP A 95 -0.45 -4.95 -10.45
N MET A 96 -1.05 -5.66 -9.48
CA MET A 96 -0.92 -5.39 -8.05
C MET A 96 -0.23 -6.54 -7.33
N GLY A 97 0.89 -6.27 -6.68
CA GLY A 97 1.51 -7.16 -5.70
C GLY A 97 0.93 -6.88 -4.33
N VAL A 98 0.34 -7.90 -3.67
CA VAL A 98 -0.31 -7.73 -2.37
C VAL A 98 0.44 -8.47 -1.29
N VAL A 99 0.77 -7.75 -0.19
CA VAL A 99 1.41 -8.29 1.01
C VAL A 99 0.48 -8.06 2.19
N PHE A 100 0.02 -9.14 2.82
CA PHE A 100 -0.86 -9.12 3.98
C PHE A 100 -0.09 -9.22 5.30
N GLN A 101 -0.70 -8.82 6.39
CA GLN A 101 -0.15 -8.88 7.74
C GLN A 101 0.29 -10.31 8.15
N GLU A 102 -0.47 -11.34 7.78
CA GLU A 102 -0.18 -12.75 8.09
C GLU A 102 0.68 -13.46 7.04
N TYR A 103 1.43 -12.74 6.20
CA TYR A 103 2.31 -13.25 5.13
C TYR A 103 1.61 -14.14 4.09
N HIS A 104 0.63 -14.95 4.46
CA HIS A 104 -0.12 -15.91 3.64
C HIS A 104 0.76 -16.76 2.71
N LEU A 105 1.91 -17.24 3.25
CA LEU A 105 2.74 -18.18 2.52
C LEU A 105 2.05 -19.55 2.48
N PHE A 106 2.18 -20.23 1.36
CA PHE A 106 1.71 -21.58 1.20
C PHE A 106 2.61 -22.53 2.00
N PRO A 107 2.14 -23.14 3.12
CA PRO A 107 3.02 -23.88 4.03
C PRO A 107 3.53 -25.19 3.44
N TRP A 108 2.94 -25.68 2.37
CA TRP A 108 3.33 -26.89 1.63
C TRP A 108 4.26 -26.64 0.46
N LEU A 109 4.55 -25.37 0.14
CA LEU A 109 5.49 -24.96 -0.89
C LEU A 109 6.80 -24.49 -0.26
N THR A 110 7.92 -24.71 -0.95
CA THR A 110 9.22 -24.14 -0.60
C THR A 110 9.24 -22.62 -0.78
N VAL A 111 10.32 -21.97 -0.42
CA VAL A 111 10.52 -20.52 -0.64
C VAL A 111 10.46 -20.19 -2.12
N GLU A 112 11.19 -20.92 -2.99
CA GLU A 112 11.15 -20.68 -4.44
C GLU A 112 9.78 -20.89 -5.05
N GLU A 113 9.07 -21.95 -4.64
CA GLU A 113 7.72 -22.26 -5.10
C GLU A 113 6.73 -21.21 -4.66
N ASN A 114 6.87 -20.66 -3.44
CA ASN A 114 6.08 -19.51 -2.98
C ASN A 114 6.31 -18.28 -3.83
N VAL A 115 7.57 -17.93 -4.13
CA VAL A 115 7.92 -16.76 -4.95
C VAL A 115 7.44 -16.95 -6.38
N GLY A 116 7.63 -18.15 -6.95
CA GLY A 116 7.26 -18.48 -8.33
C GLY A 116 5.76 -18.67 -8.55
N PHE A 117 4.94 -18.79 -7.49
CA PHE A 117 3.53 -19.19 -7.60
C PHE A 117 2.71 -18.28 -8.52
N GLY A 118 2.93 -16.97 -8.47
CA GLY A 118 2.22 -16.01 -9.32
C GLY A 118 2.65 -16.02 -10.78
N LEU A 119 3.90 -16.39 -11.06
CA LEU A 119 4.48 -16.35 -12.39
C LEU A 119 3.79 -17.29 -13.39
N GLU A 120 3.32 -18.44 -12.91
CA GLU A 120 2.58 -19.39 -13.76
C GLU A 120 1.25 -18.81 -14.25
N ARG A 121 0.58 -18.06 -13.38
CA ARG A 121 -0.76 -17.50 -13.63
C ARG A 121 -0.71 -16.18 -14.38
N SER A 122 0.36 -15.40 -14.22
CA SER A 122 0.59 -14.14 -14.94
C SER A 122 1.02 -14.33 -16.41
N GLY A 123 1.15 -15.58 -16.87
CA GLY A 123 1.62 -15.89 -18.23
C GLY A 123 3.11 -15.66 -18.44
N TYR A 124 3.90 -15.58 -17.35
CA TYR A 124 5.35 -15.41 -17.44
C TYR A 124 5.98 -16.60 -18.17
N PRO A 125 6.93 -16.37 -19.15
CA PRO A 125 7.51 -17.45 -19.93
C PRO A 125 8.17 -18.52 -19.03
N ALA A 126 7.85 -19.79 -19.23
CA ALA A 126 8.36 -20.87 -18.40
C ALA A 126 9.90 -20.92 -18.34
N ALA A 127 10.57 -20.60 -19.46
CA ALA A 127 12.04 -20.56 -19.56
C ALA A 127 12.68 -19.46 -18.69
N ASP A 128 11.92 -18.44 -18.30
CA ASP A 128 12.40 -17.28 -17.53
C ASP A 128 12.03 -17.34 -16.05
N ARG A 129 11.13 -18.25 -15.65
CA ARG A 129 10.57 -18.30 -14.29
C ARG A 129 11.65 -18.54 -13.24
N ASP A 130 12.53 -19.52 -13.45
CA ASP A 130 13.60 -19.84 -12.51
C ASP A 130 14.55 -18.64 -12.32
N ARG A 131 14.93 -18.01 -13.45
CA ARG A 131 15.76 -16.79 -13.40
C ARG A 131 15.07 -15.67 -12.62
N ARG A 132 13.75 -15.46 -12.83
CA ARG A 132 12.99 -14.44 -12.11
C ARG A 132 12.89 -14.73 -10.62
N VAL A 133 12.69 -15.98 -10.23
CA VAL A 133 12.71 -16.40 -8.81
C VAL A 133 14.08 -16.15 -8.20
N ASP A 134 15.18 -16.51 -8.89
CA ASP A 134 16.53 -16.26 -8.42
C ASP A 134 16.81 -14.76 -8.22
N GLU A 135 16.39 -13.91 -9.15
CA GLU A 135 16.48 -12.45 -9.03
C GLU A 135 15.75 -11.95 -7.78
N MET A 136 14.53 -12.42 -7.54
CA MET A 136 13.73 -12.00 -6.38
C MET A 136 14.30 -12.51 -5.06
N LEU A 137 14.80 -13.74 -5.01
CA LEU A 137 15.45 -14.29 -3.83
C LEU A 137 16.76 -13.57 -3.50
N ALA A 138 17.54 -13.21 -4.52
CA ALA A 138 18.74 -12.40 -4.36
C ALA A 138 18.39 -10.99 -3.84
N LEU A 139 17.36 -10.35 -4.39
CA LEU A 139 16.88 -9.01 -4.00
C LEU A 139 16.54 -8.94 -2.50
N VAL A 140 15.93 -10.00 -1.94
CA VAL A 140 15.53 -10.05 -0.53
C VAL A 140 16.52 -10.81 0.37
N GLY A 141 17.69 -11.20 -0.17
CA GLY A 141 18.76 -11.89 0.59
C GLY A 141 18.39 -13.28 1.08
N LEU A 142 17.61 -14.05 0.32
CA LEU A 142 17.14 -15.39 0.68
C LEU A 142 17.56 -16.48 -0.30
N SER A 143 18.58 -16.29 -1.14
CA SER A 143 19.04 -17.26 -2.12
C SER A 143 19.40 -18.62 -1.50
N GLU A 144 20.05 -18.64 -0.33
CA GLU A 144 20.44 -19.85 0.41
C GLU A 144 19.26 -20.62 1.03
N PHE A 145 18.07 -20.02 1.06
CA PHE A 145 16.85 -20.59 1.67
C PHE A 145 15.86 -21.11 0.63
N ARG A 146 16.27 -21.21 -0.64
CA ARG A 146 15.45 -21.57 -1.79
C ARG A 146 14.55 -22.78 -1.55
N ASP A 147 15.16 -23.89 -1.05
CA ASP A 147 14.49 -25.17 -0.83
C ASP A 147 13.84 -25.29 0.57
N THR A 148 13.83 -24.20 1.35
CA THR A 148 13.33 -24.19 2.72
C THR A 148 11.81 -24.00 2.76
N TYR A 149 11.12 -24.73 3.65
CA TYR A 149 9.70 -24.56 3.88
C TYR A 149 9.40 -23.42 4.88
N PRO A 150 8.25 -22.74 4.78
CA PRO A 150 7.89 -21.60 5.64
C PRO A 150 7.95 -21.89 7.15
N LYS A 151 7.70 -23.14 7.58
CA LYS A 151 7.79 -23.55 8.99
C LYS A 151 9.17 -23.37 9.63
N SER A 152 10.23 -23.38 8.80
CA SER A 152 11.63 -23.25 9.23
C SER A 152 12.16 -21.83 9.14
N LEU A 153 11.35 -20.87 8.70
CA LEU A 153 11.73 -19.45 8.54
C LEU A 153 11.35 -18.63 9.78
N SER A 154 12.17 -17.64 10.10
CA SER A 154 11.81 -16.59 11.07
C SER A 154 10.67 -15.69 10.53
N GLY A 155 10.04 -14.88 11.37
CA GLY A 155 9.02 -13.93 10.95
C GLY A 155 9.51 -12.96 9.89
N GLY A 156 10.71 -12.38 10.07
CA GLY A 156 11.32 -11.48 9.09
C GLY A 156 11.63 -12.18 7.75
N MET A 157 12.09 -13.43 7.77
CA MET A 157 12.31 -14.20 6.55
C MET A 157 10.99 -14.46 5.80
N LYS A 158 9.92 -14.82 6.53
CA LYS A 158 8.58 -15.00 5.93
C LYS A 158 8.10 -13.71 5.26
N GLN A 159 8.34 -12.57 5.90
CA GLN A 159 8.00 -11.25 5.33
C GLN A 159 8.76 -11.01 4.01
N ARG A 160 10.06 -11.26 3.98
CA ARG A 160 10.88 -11.12 2.77
C ARG A 160 10.39 -12.04 1.64
N VAL A 161 10.01 -13.28 1.96
CA VAL A 161 9.40 -14.19 0.96
C VAL A 161 8.08 -13.63 0.43
N ALA A 162 7.23 -13.06 1.29
CA ALA A 162 5.97 -12.46 0.86
C ALA A 162 6.19 -11.24 -0.05
N ILE A 163 7.20 -10.40 0.24
CA ILE A 163 7.60 -9.28 -0.61
C ILE A 163 8.15 -9.79 -1.96
N ALA A 164 9.07 -10.76 -1.94
CA ALA A 164 9.63 -11.36 -3.15
C ALA A 164 8.54 -11.96 -4.06
N ARG A 165 7.57 -12.68 -3.47
CA ARG A 165 6.40 -13.24 -4.17
C ARG A 165 5.56 -12.15 -4.83
N ALA A 166 5.30 -11.06 -4.09
CA ALA A 166 4.52 -9.95 -4.62
C ALA A 166 5.23 -9.24 -5.78
N LEU A 167 6.56 -9.09 -5.71
CA LEU A 167 7.39 -8.46 -6.74
C LEU A 167 7.69 -9.37 -7.95
N ALA A 168 7.57 -10.69 -7.78
CA ALA A 168 7.93 -11.64 -8.84
C ALA A 168 7.14 -11.42 -10.13
N VAL A 169 5.85 -11.10 -10.03
CA VAL A 169 4.96 -10.83 -11.17
C VAL A 169 5.16 -9.46 -11.82
N ASP A 170 6.15 -8.69 -11.35
CA ASP A 170 6.49 -7.34 -11.83
C ASP A 170 5.32 -6.36 -11.78
N PRO A 171 4.67 -6.18 -10.61
CA PRO A 171 3.47 -5.36 -10.48
C PRO A 171 3.79 -3.87 -10.67
N ALA A 172 2.79 -3.09 -11.09
CA ALA A 172 2.85 -1.63 -11.13
C ALA A 172 2.73 -1.04 -9.71
N LEU A 173 1.87 -1.65 -8.87
CA LEU A 173 1.61 -1.25 -7.48
C LEU A 173 1.96 -2.36 -6.49
N LEU A 174 2.70 -2.03 -5.45
CA LEU A 174 2.88 -2.89 -4.27
C LEU A 174 1.99 -2.38 -3.13
N LEU A 175 1.00 -3.17 -2.77
CA LEU A 175 0.01 -2.85 -1.73
C LEU A 175 0.29 -3.70 -0.49
N MET A 176 0.54 -3.06 0.67
CA MET A 176 0.94 -3.73 1.91
C MET A 176 0.00 -3.38 3.08
N ASP A 177 -0.53 -4.39 3.78
CA ASP A 177 -1.39 -4.20 4.96
C ASP A 177 -0.66 -4.63 6.23
N GLU A 178 -0.22 -3.65 7.03
CA GLU A 178 0.50 -3.82 8.31
C GLU A 178 1.61 -4.91 8.28
N PRO A 179 2.50 -4.92 7.26
CA PRO A 179 3.38 -6.04 7.01
C PRO A 179 4.38 -6.31 8.15
N PHE A 180 4.64 -5.33 9.03
CA PHE A 180 5.57 -5.45 10.14
C PHE A 180 4.88 -5.55 11.51
N GLY A 181 3.56 -5.73 11.55
CA GLY A 181 2.77 -5.78 12.78
C GLY A 181 3.15 -6.94 13.74
N ALA A 182 3.63 -8.06 13.19
CA ALA A 182 3.92 -9.28 13.95
C ALA A 182 5.41 -9.47 14.31
N VAL A 183 6.29 -8.49 14.02
CA VAL A 183 7.75 -8.61 14.31
C VAL A 183 8.17 -7.69 15.45
N ASP A 184 9.24 -8.06 16.16
CA ASP A 184 9.84 -7.25 17.23
C ASP A 184 10.44 -5.93 16.67
N ALA A 185 10.68 -4.96 17.55
CA ALA A 185 11.10 -3.61 17.16
C ALA A 185 12.43 -3.59 16.39
N GLN A 186 13.43 -4.39 16.78
CA GLN A 186 14.74 -4.41 16.13
C GLN A 186 14.63 -5.02 14.72
N THR A 187 13.89 -6.13 14.60
CA THR A 187 13.63 -6.78 13.30
C THR A 187 12.84 -5.84 12.40
N ARG A 188 11.86 -5.08 12.94
CA ARG A 188 11.07 -4.11 12.19
C ARG A 188 11.93 -3.03 11.58
N GLU A 189 12.84 -2.41 12.35
CA GLU A 189 13.75 -1.37 11.82
C GLU A 189 14.64 -1.89 10.69
N MET A 190 15.13 -3.12 10.83
CA MET A 190 15.91 -3.77 9.76
C MET A 190 15.07 -3.98 8.51
N LEU A 191 13.85 -4.52 8.64
CA LEU A 191 12.94 -4.78 7.52
C LEU A 191 12.47 -3.49 6.83
N GLN A 192 12.29 -2.39 7.56
CA GLN A 192 11.97 -1.08 6.99
C GLN A 192 13.11 -0.57 6.09
N ARG A 193 14.37 -0.68 6.52
CA ARG A 193 15.53 -0.31 5.70
C ARG A 193 15.61 -1.18 4.45
N GLU A 194 15.48 -2.49 4.60
CA GLU A 194 15.50 -3.43 3.48
C GLU A 194 14.36 -3.15 2.48
N LEU A 195 13.15 -2.82 2.97
CA LEU A 195 12.04 -2.44 2.10
C LEU A 195 12.35 -1.15 1.32
N LEU A 196 12.98 -0.15 1.95
CA LEU A 196 13.41 1.07 1.26
C LEU A 196 14.48 0.78 0.21
N ASP A 197 15.43 -0.13 0.48
CA ASP A 197 16.46 -0.55 -0.49
C ASP A 197 15.81 -1.26 -1.69
N VAL A 198 14.85 -2.16 -1.44
CA VAL A 198 14.06 -2.83 -2.47
C VAL A 198 13.25 -1.81 -3.28
N TRP A 199 12.57 -0.88 -2.62
CA TRP A 199 11.81 0.18 -3.29
C TRP A 199 12.70 1.07 -4.16
N ALA A 200 13.82 1.55 -3.64
CA ALA A 200 14.77 2.40 -4.36
C ALA A 200 15.36 1.69 -5.59
N SER A 201 15.62 0.36 -5.50
CA SER A 201 16.17 -0.42 -6.60
C SER A 201 15.15 -0.79 -7.67
N THR A 202 13.85 -0.90 -7.31
CA THR A 202 12.80 -1.33 -8.23
C THR A 202 11.98 -0.17 -8.82
N GLY A 203 11.95 0.99 -8.16
CA GLY A 203 11.16 2.16 -8.56
C GLY A 203 9.65 1.90 -8.56
N LYS A 204 9.16 0.91 -7.79
CA LYS A 204 7.74 0.55 -7.74
C LYS A 204 6.93 1.57 -6.95
N THR A 205 5.68 1.76 -7.35
CA THR A 205 4.69 2.49 -6.56
C THR A 205 4.30 1.65 -5.35
N VAL A 206 4.26 2.27 -4.16
CA VAL A 206 3.93 1.57 -2.90
C VAL A 206 2.79 2.27 -2.18
N CYS A 207 1.76 1.50 -1.82
CA CYS A 207 0.72 1.93 -0.89
C CYS A 207 0.78 1.03 0.37
N PHE A 208 1.13 1.62 1.49
CA PHE A 208 1.46 0.93 2.72
C PHE A 208 0.50 1.32 3.85
N VAL A 209 -0.19 0.36 4.42
CA VAL A 209 -1.10 0.58 5.55
C VAL A 209 -0.38 0.27 6.85
N THR A 210 -0.44 1.19 7.81
CA THR A 210 0.10 0.99 9.16
C THR A 210 -0.69 1.77 10.20
N HIS A 211 -0.58 1.37 11.45
CA HIS A 211 -1.05 2.13 12.61
C HIS A 211 0.12 2.84 13.33
N ASP A 212 1.37 2.59 12.94
CA ASP A 212 2.55 3.21 13.53
C ASP A 212 2.97 4.46 12.74
N VAL A 213 2.74 5.63 13.37
CA VAL A 213 3.07 6.93 12.76
C VAL A 213 4.56 7.09 12.51
N ALA A 214 5.43 6.58 13.41
CA ALA A 214 6.87 6.68 13.21
C ALA A 214 7.32 5.82 12.02
N GLU A 215 6.70 4.66 11.81
CA GLU A 215 6.91 3.83 10.62
C GLU A 215 6.51 4.57 9.34
N ALA A 216 5.33 5.20 9.33
CA ALA A 216 4.86 5.97 8.18
C ALA A 216 5.83 7.13 7.85
N VAL A 217 6.29 7.88 8.86
CA VAL A 217 7.28 8.96 8.66
C VAL A 217 8.63 8.40 8.19
N THR A 218 9.04 7.21 8.63
CA THR A 218 10.28 6.56 8.16
C THR A 218 10.21 6.24 6.66
N LEU A 219 9.05 5.73 6.18
CA LEU A 219 8.92 5.11 4.88
C LEU A 219 8.36 6.05 3.79
N ALA A 220 7.36 6.87 4.10
CA ALA A 220 6.54 7.53 3.10
C ALA A 220 7.15 8.79 2.49
N ASP A 221 6.81 9.07 1.23
CA ASP A 221 6.90 10.41 0.63
C ASP A 221 5.69 11.25 1.07
N ARG A 222 4.50 10.62 1.11
CA ARG A 222 3.27 11.24 1.63
C ARG A 222 2.52 10.29 2.57
N ILE A 223 1.85 10.87 3.55
CA ILE A 223 1.03 10.17 4.53
C ILE A 223 -0.43 10.61 4.38
N VAL A 224 -1.30 9.66 4.03
CA VAL A 224 -2.76 9.84 4.05
C VAL A 224 -3.26 9.52 5.45
N VAL A 225 -3.76 10.52 6.15
CA VAL A 225 -4.32 10.40 7.50
C VAL A 225 -5.82 10.15 7.38
N MET A 226 -6.29 9.05 7.94
CA MET A 226 -7.71 8.68 7.95
C MET A 226 -8.35 8.97 9.30
N ALA A 227 -9.56 9.51 9.28
CA ALA A 227 -10.47 9.61 10.41
C ALA A 227 -11.43 8.41 10.46
N ALA A 228 -12.04 8.17 11.63
CA ALA A 228 -13.04 7.12 11.84
C ALA A 228 -14.48 7.67 11.82
N ASP A 229 -15.48 6.78 11.77
CA ASP A 229 -16.90 6.97 12.01
C ASP A 229 -17.61 8.03 11.14
N PRO A 230 -17.72 7.83 9.81
CA PRO A 230 -17.14 6.81 8.95
C PRO A 230 -15.71 7.13 8.54
N GLY A 231 -15.01 6.10 8.01
CA GLY A 231 -13.65 6.26 7.50
C GLY A 231 -13.58 7.24 6.33
N ARG A 232 -12.78 8.29 6.46
CA ARG A 232 -12.56 9.33 5.45
C ARG A 232 -11.12 9.84 5.49
N VAL A 233 -10.68 10.51 4.44
CA VAL A 233 -9.40 11.23 4.46
C VAL A 233 -9.56 12.50 5.29
N GLU A 234 -8.77 12.62 6.36
CA GLU A 234 -8.72 13.81 7.19
C GLU A 234 -7.70 14.81 6.65
N SER A 235 -6.53 14.32 6.25
CA SER A 235 -5.44 15.15 5.71
C SER A 235 -4.45 14.30 4.93
N ILE A 236 -3.69 14.95 4.05
CA ILE A 236 -2.52 14.38 3.38
C ILE A 236 -1.32 15.21 3.80
N VAL A 237 -0.25 14.56 4.26
CA VAL A 237 0.95 15.19 4.79
C VAL A 237 2.13 14.75 3.93
N ASP A 238 2.82 15.72 3.30
CA ASP A 238 4.09 15.50 2.63
C ASP A 238 5.20 15.32 3.68
N VAL A 239 6.12 14.39 3.46
CA VAL A 239 7.27 14.14 4.34
C VAL A 239 8.53 14.59 3.62
N ASP A 240 8.85 15.86 3.78
CA ASP A 240 9.95 16.57 3.12
C ASP A 240 11.32 16.44 3.85
N VAL A 241 11.55 15.28 4.47
CA VAL A 241 12.81 14.88 5.10
C VAL A 241 13.51 13.84 4.23
N ASP A 242 14.78 14.11 3.89
CA ASP A 242 15.57 13.18 3.08
C ASP A 242 15.77 11.82 3.76
N ARG A 243 15.85 10.75 2.97
CA ARG A 243 16.18 9.40 3.45
C ARG A 243 17.70 9.16 3.40
N PRO A 244 18.31 8.46 4.35
CA PRO A 244 17.69 7.78 5.50
C PRO A 244 17.27 8.77 6.59
N ARG A 245 16.06 8.59 7.15
CA ARG A 245 15.50 9.44 8.20
C ARG A 245 15.89 8.91 9.56
N GLU A 246 16.59 9.73 10.32
CA GLU A 246 17.02 9.38 11.68
C GLU A 246 15.96 9.83 12.69
N ARG A 247 15.64 8.95 13.67
CA ARG A 247 14.56 9.20 14.65
C ARG A 247 14.90 10.31 15.65
N ASP A 248 16.18 10.67 15.79
CA ASP A 248 16.69 11.76 16.62
C ASP A 248 16.73 13.10 15.89
N ASP A 249 16.43 13.14 14.58
CA ASP A 249 16.27 14.37 13.83
C ASP A 249 15.01 15.12 14.33
N PRO A 250 15.13 16.40 14.73
CA PRO A 250 13.97 17.23 15.11
C PRO A 250 12.88 17.27 14.03
N ALA A 251 13.24 17.34 12.74
CA ALA A 251 12.27 17.35 11.64
C ALA A 251 11.46 16.07 11.57
N PHE A 252 12.07 14.90 11.84
CA PHE A 252 11.36 13.64 11.98
C PHE A 252 10.34 13.71 13.13
N GLY A 253 10.77 14.24 14.29
CA GLY A 253 9.92 14.42 15.47
C GLY A 253 8.70 15.31 15.20
N ASP A 254 8.91 16.40 14.45
CA ASP A 254 7.85 17.35 14.08
C ASP A 254 6.80 16.71 13.17
N HIS A 255 7.20 15.91 12.17
CA HIS A 255 6.27 15.16 11.33
C HIS A 255 5.46 14.13 12.15
N VAL A 256 6.11 13.38 13.04
CA VAL A 256 5.42 12.43 13.93
C VAL A 256 4.40 13.13 14.80
N ALA A 257 4.75 14.28 15.40
CA ALA A 257 3.85 15.06 16.23
C ALA A 257 2.64 15.57 15.43
N ARG A 258 2.88 16.14 14.24
CA ARG A 258 1.84 16.64 13.34
C ARG A 258 0.85 15.55 12.93
N VAL A 259 1.33 14.39 12.50
CA VAL A 259 0.45 13.27 12.10
C VAL A 259 -0.36 12.76 13.29
N ARG A 260 0.25 12.65 14.48
CA ARG A 260 -0.47 12.26 15.70
C ARG A 260 -1.55 13.25 16.10
N GLU A 261 -1.30 14.55 15.97
CA GLU A 261 -2.28 15.59 16.20
C GLU A 261 -3.49 15.44 15.28
N LEU A 262 -3.27 15.23 13.99
CA LEU A 262 -4.33 14.99 13.00
C LEU A 262 -5.16 13.74 13.32
N ILE A 263 -4.52 12.64 13.74
CA ILE A 263 -5.24 11.43 14.19
C ILE A 263 -6.05 11.69 15.46
N GLY A 264 -5.54 12.47 16.41
CA GLY A 264 -6.21 12.78 17.68
C GLY A 264 -7.25 13.89 17.59
N ALA A 265 -7.21 14.72 16.55
CA ALA A 265 -8.17 15.79 16.28
C ALA A 265 -9.42 15.29 15.55
N ALA A 266 -9.39 14.10 14.97
CA ALA A 266 -10.55 13.47 14.33
C ALA A 266 -11.60 13.14 15.43
N PRO A 267 -12.87 13.57 15.27
CA PRO A 267 -13.93 13.45 16.26
C PRO A 267 -14.27 12.00 16.57
#